data_d43277b465283a49c862e0ed2a7ed289
#
_entry.id   d43277b465283a49c862e0ed2a7ed289
#
_cell.length_a   1.000
_cell.length_b   1.000
_cell.length_c   1.000
_cell.angle_alpha   90.00
_cell.angle_beta   90.00
_cell.angle_gamma   90.00
#
_symmetry.space_group_name_H-M   'P 1'
#
loop_
_entity.id
_entity.type
_entity.pdbx_description
1 polymer ?
#
loop_
_entity_poly.entity_id
_entity_poly.type
_entity_poly.pdbx_seq_one_letter_code
_entity_poly.pdbx_strand_id
1 'polypeptide(L)'
;MCIRDSKNSIKIIGDHTDKYAQAYFAYDSKKSGGVTVSHLRFGDTPIKSSYLINQADFVACHNESYITKYDMVQDVKPGGTFLLNCQWTVDELDEKLPGQVKRYIADNNVKFYIINGVEIGKKIGLGSRINTVLQSAFFKLANIIPIDEAIKYMKDAATASYSKKGDAIVKMNHDAIDAGCNSVVEVNVPESWKTAADTAMGMPAATGDNKTLVDYVNNILIPCNAQQGDKLPVSTFVENADGTFPQGSAAFEKRGIAIDVPAWNSDNCIQCNFCSYVCPHAVIRPVIMTQAELDAAPELAKTKAKPATGMPGYYFVMTMSALDCTGCGSCVNVCPGKKGEKALSMRPLDEQLAEQEVFNYALTLADKPEVHEKFKETTVKGSQFKQPLLEFSGACAGCGETPYAKLITQLFGDRMYIANATGCSSIWGGSAPSTPYTTNKA
;
A
#
# COMPACT_ATOMS: atom_id res chain seq x y z
N MET A 1 -0.28 -13.59 1.90
CA MET A 1 0.61 -13.92 3.06
C MET A 1 1.97 -13.30 2.84
N CYS A 2 2.60 -12.80 3.90
CA CYS A 2 4.01 -12.52 3.81
C CYS A 2 4.74 -13.81 3.44
N ILE A 3 5.64 -13.76 2.47
CA ILE A 3 6.42 -14.94 2.02
C ILE A 3 7.03 -15.70 3.19
N ARG A 4 7.41 -15.00 4.26
CA ARG A 4 8.01 -15.60 5.46
C ARG A 4 7.05 -16.55 6.17
N ASP A 5 5.79 -16.18 6.30
CA ASP A 5 4.79 -17.00 7.01
C ASP A 5 4.41 -18.21 6.18
N SER A 6 4.25 -18.03 4.87
CA SER A 6 3.97 -19.11 3.95
C SER A 6 5.13 -20.13 3.91
N LYS A 7 6.38 -19.66 3.89
CA LYS A 7 7.57 -20.52 3.98
C LYS A 7 7.61 -21.28 5.30
N ASN A 8 7.28 -20.62 6.41
CA ASN A 8 7.26 -21.27 7.72
C ASN A 8 6.12 -22.31 7.81
N SER A 9 4.94 -21.99 7.28
CA SER A 9 3.80 -22.92 7.27
C SER A 9 4.10 -24.18 6.44
N ILE A 10 4.66 -24.01 5.22
CA ILE A 10 5.09 -25.15 4.39
C ILE A 10 6.13 -26.00 5.10
N LYS A 11 7.09 -25.37 5.77
CA LYS A 11 8.13 -26.08 6.51
C LYS A 11 7.54 -26.86 7.69
N ILE A 12 6.66 -26.24 8.48
CA ILE A 12 5.99 -26.94 9.59
C ILE A 12 5.23 -28.16 9.08
N ILE A 13 4.47 -28.03 8.00
CA ILE A 13 3.70 -29.15 7.44
C ILE A 13 4.64 -30.23 6.89
N GLY A 14 5.65 -29.85 6.11
CA GLY A 14 6.59 -30.81 5.52
C GLY A 14 7.51 -31.49 6.51
N ASP A 15 7.92 -30.83 7.59
CA ASP A 15 8.84 -31.38 8.60
C ASP A 15 8.11 -32.24 9.66
N HIS A 16 6.81 -32.02 9.87
CA HIS A 16 6.07 -32.61 10.99
C HIS A 16 4.85 -33.44 10.56
N THR A 17 4.65 -33.67 9.26
CA THR A 17 3.60 -34.55 8.74
C THR A 17 4.12 -35.41 7.60
N ASP A 18 3.42 -36.48 7.28
CA ASP A 18 3.69 -37.35 6.11
C ASP A 18 3.15 -36.73 4.79
N LYS A 19 2.67 -35.51 4.82
CA LYS A 19 2.11 -34.87 3.63
C LYS A 19 3.19 -34.33 2.71
N TYR A 20 2.96 -34.47 1.41
CA TYR A 20 3.73 -33.77 0.40
C TYR A 20 3.32 -32.29 0.42
N ALA A 21 4.32 -31.39 0.41
CA ALA A 21 4.11 -29.97 0.50
C ALA A 21 4.87 -29.24 -0.62
N GLN A 22 4.19 -28.30 -1.29
CA GLN A 22 4.78 -27.45 -2.32
C GLN A 22 4.34 -26.01 -2.15
N ALA A 23 5.26 -25.06 -2.34
CA ALA A 23 4.94 -23.64 -2.36
C ALA A 23 5.50 -22.97 -3.61
N TYR A 24 4.72 -22.04 -4.16
CA TYR A 24 5.15 -21.11 -5.18
C TYR A 24 4.74 -19.69 -4.78
N PHE A 25 5.65 -18.73 -4.97
CA PHE A 25 5.44 -17.33 -4.57
C PHE A 25 5.50 -16.43 -5.78
N ALA A 26 4.37 -15.85 -6.17
CA ALA A 26 4.28 -14.79 -7.14
C ALA A 26 4.25 -13.44 -6.40
N TYR A 27 5.16 -12.53 -6.73
CA TYR A 27 5.23 -11.23 -6.09
C TYR A 27 5.57 -10.14 -7.10
N ASP A 28 4.99 -8.97 -6.85
CA ASP A 28 5.27 -7.75 -7.60
C ASP A 28 6.69 -7.23 -7.27
N SER A 29 7.26 -6.48 -8.17
CA SER A 29 8.51 -5.75 -7.97
C SER A 29 8.38 -4.62 -6.94
N LYS A 30 7.18 -4.09 -6.70
CA LYS A 30 6.92 -3.06 -5.69
C LYS A 30 7.20 -3.57 -4.29
N LYS A 31 8.01 -2.82 -3.53
CA LYS A 31 8.45 -3.22 -2.18
C LYS A 31 7.43 -2.89 -1.10
N SER A 32 6.54 -1.93 -1.35
CA SER A 32 5.44 -1.57 -0.45
C SER A 32 4.14 -1.55 -1.25
N GLY A 33 3.16 -2.35 -0.80
CA GLY A 33 1.83 -2.44 -1.41
C GLY A 33 1.78 -3.16 -2.76
N GLY A 34 2.86 -3.83 -3.16
CA GLY A 34 2.82 -4.79 -4.26
C GLY A 34 2.07 -6.05 -3.81
N VAL A 35 1.26 -6.60 -4.69
CA VAL A 35 0.53 -7.83 -4.40
C VAL A 35 1.51 -9.01 -4.35
N THR A 36 1.34 -9.88 -3.36
CA THR A 36 2.05 -11.15 -3.27
C THR A 36 1.04 -12.26 -3.15
N VAL A 37 1.10 -13.22 -4.06
CA VAL A 37 0.26 -14.42 -4.00
C VAL A 37 1.13 -15.61 -3.64
N SER A 38 0.79 -16.29 -2.54
CA SER A 38 1.46 -17.50 -2.09
C SER A 38 0.57 -18.70 -2.39
N HIS A 39 0.98 -19.53 -3.32
CA HIS A 39 0.29 -20.77 -3.67
C HIS A 39 0.87 -21.90 -2.83
N LEU A 40 0.09 -22.45 -1.90
CA LEU A 40 0.49 -23.55 -1.03
C LEU A 40 -0.34 -24.78 -1.36
N ARG A 41 0.31 -25.94 -1.51
CA ARG A 41 -0.34 -27.23 -1.75
C ARG A 41 0.14 -28.24 -0.75
N PHE A 42 -0.81 -29.05 -0.28
CA PHE A 42 -0.57 -30.16 0.61
C PHE A 42 -1.41 -31.35 0.15
N GLY A 43 -0.86 -32.52 0.28
CA GLY A 43 -1.59 -33.74 -0.11
C GLY A 43 -0.91 -35.02 0.35
N ASP A 44 -1.64 -36.11 0.35
CA ASP A 44 -1.15 -37.42 0.72
C ASP A 44 -0.47 -38.17 -0.45
N THR A 45 -0.48 -37.51 -1.65
CA THR A 45 0.16 -38.04 -2.85
C THR A 45 1.24 -37.08 -3.34
N PRO A 46 2.30 -37.59 -4.03
CA PRO A 46 3.37 -36.73 -4.56
C PRO A 46 2.86 -35.63 -5.47
N ILE A 47 3.25 -34.37 -5.19
CA ILE A 47 2.96 -33.21 -6.01
C ILE A 47 4.08 -33.06 -7.05
N LYS A 48 3.78 -33.41 -8.32
CA LYS A 48 4.78 -33.46 -9.39
C LYS A 48 4.78 -32.26 -10.34
N SER A 49 3.78 -31.39 -10.25
CA SER A 49 3.61 -30.22 -11.13
C SER A 49 3.71 -28.91 -10.38
N SER A 50 4.31 -27.89 -11.00
CA SER A 50 4.46 -26.54 -10.47
C SER A 50 3.48 -25.57 -11.18
N TYR A 51 2.17 -25.78 -11.06
CA TYR A 51 1.14 -24.89 -11.59
C TYR A 51 0.61 -23.95 -10.51
N LEU A 52 0.09 -22.80 -10.90
CA LEU A 52 -0.57 -21.86 -10.00
C LEU A 52 -1.93 -22.44 -9.56
N ILE A 53 -2.34 -22.10 -8.33
CA ILE A 53 -3.65 -22.49 -7.80
C ILE A 53 -4.66 -21.46 -8.28
N ASN A 54 -5.70 -21.92 -8.95
CA ASN A 54 -6.83 -21.12 -9.40
C ASN A 54 -8.17 -21.60 -8.79
N GLN A 55 -8.11 -22.64 -7.97
CA GLN A 55 -9.21 -23.12 -7.13
C GLN A 55 -8.64 -23.60 -5.80
N ALA A 56 -8.87 -22.82 -4.75
CA ALA A 56 -8.32 -23.06 -3.43
C ALA A 56 -9.38 -23.47 -2.41
N ASP A 57 -9.03 -24.38 -1.52
CA ASP A 57 -9.87 -24.74 -0.38
C ASP A 57 -9.85 -23.63 0.68
N PHE A 58 -8.78 -22.82 0.70
CA PHE A 58 -8.58 -21.73 1.63
C PHE A 58 -7.89 -20.56 0.93
N VAL A 59 -8.46 -19.33 1.03
CA VAL A 59 -7.85 -18.08 0.60
C VAL A 59 -7.79 -17.12 1.77
N ALA A 60 -6.63 -16.45 1.97
CA ALA A 60 -6.48 -15.39 2.96
C ALA A 60 -6.07 -14.08 2.30
N CYS A 61 -6.87 -13.04 2.52
CA CYS A 61 -6.55 -11.67 2.18
C CYS A 61 -5.94 -10.96 3.40
N HIS A 62 -4.66 -10.62 3.32
CA HIS A 62 -3.89 -10.07 4.46
C HIS A 62 -3.95 -8.56 4.58
N ASN A 63 -4.52 -7.86 3.59
CA ASN A 63 -4.69 -6.41 3.61
C ASN A 63 -6.08 -6.07 3.06
N GLU A 64 -6.88 -5.39 3.85
CA GLU A 64 -8.25 -4.98 3.49
C GLU A 64 -8.31 -4.15 2.20
N SER A 65 -7.27 -3.34 1.92
CA SER A 65 -7.22 -2.55 0.69
C SER A 65 -7.18 -3.40 -0.59
N TYR A 66 -6.91 -4.69 -0.49
CA TYR A 66 -6.88 -5.59 -1.66
C TYR A 66 -8.26 -6.06 -2.07
N ILE A 67 -9.22 -6.11 -1.14
CA ILE A 67 -10.56 -6.64 -1.42
C ILE A 67 -11.33 -5.80 -2.45
N THR A 68 -11.01 -4.51 -2.54
CA THR A 68 -11.60 -3.58 -3.51
C THR A 68 -10.80 -3.48 -4.81
N LYS A 69 -9.59 -4.07 -4.87
CA LYS A 69 -8.68 -3.95 -6.01
C LYS A 69 -8.56 -5.21 -6.83
N TYR A 70 -8.61 -6.35 -6.16
CA TYR A 70 -8.38 -7.66 -6.77
C TYR A 70 -9.56 -8.58 -6.52
N ASP A 71 -9.86 -9.38 -7.51
CA ASP A 71 -10.90 -10.41 -7.41
C ASP A 71 -10.33 -11.67 -6.76
N MET A 72 -10.19 -11.60 -5.42
CA MET A 72 -9.54 -12.66 -4.65
C MET A 72 -10.46 -13.83 -4.33
N VAL A 73 -11.76 -13.60 -4.25
CA VAL A 73 -12.71 -14.64 -3.82
C VAL A 73 -13.04 -15.64 -4.92
N GLN A 74 -12.85 -15.30 -6.19
CA GLN A 74 -13.08 -16.24 -7.30
C GLN A 74 -12.16 -17.46 -7.29
N ASP A 75 -11.03 -17.37 -6.62
CA ASP A 75 -10.12 -18.51 -6.44
C ASP A 75 -10.58 -19.47 -5.34
N VAL A 76 -11.59 -19.13 -4.54
CA VAL A 76 -12.12 -19.99 -3.48
C VAL A 76 -13.11 -20.98 -4.09
N LYS A 77 -12.91 -22.28 -3.85
CA LYS A 77 -13.88 -23.33 -4.23
C LYS A 77 -15.23 -23.12 -3.55
N PRO A 78 -16.35 -23.54 -4.17
CA PRO A 78 -17.62 -23.62 -3.45
C PRO A 78 -17.49 -24.39 -2.15
N GLY A 79 -17.99 -23.84 -1.04
CA GLY A 79 -17.85 -24.40 0.32
C GLY A 79 -16.46 -24.23 0.94
N GLY A 80 -15.51 -23.59 0.24
CA GLY A 80 -14.18 -23.28 0.76
C GLY A 80 -14.20 -22.17 1.80
N THR A 81 -13.01 -21.80 2.28
CA THR A 81 -12.83 -20.81 3.35
C THR A 81 -12.16 -19.55 2.85
N PHE A 82 -12.71 -18.38 3.21
CA PHE A 82 -12.09 -17.08 2.98
C PHE A 82 -11.83 -16.38 4.32
N LEU A 83 -10.58 -15.94 4.54
CA LEU A 83 -10.18 -15.16 5.70
C LEU A 83 -9.76 -13.77 5.25
N LEU A 84 -10.40 -12.73 5.80
CA LEU A 84 -10.03 -11.33 5.57
C LEU A 84 -9.39 -10.73 6.83
N ASN A 85 -8.17 -10.23 6.73
CA ASN A 85 -7.59 -9.39 7.75
C ASN A 85 -8.04 -7.94 7.51
N CYS A 86 -8.89 -7.43 8.39
CA CYS A 86 -9.41 -6.07 8.31
C CYS A 86 -9.63 -5.48 9.70
N GLN A 87 -9.77 -4.15 9.74
CA GLN A 87 -10.10 -3.41 10.97
C GLN A 87 -11.62 -3.26 11.16
N TRP A 88 -12.41 -3.72 10.19
CA TRP A 88 -13.87 -3.61 10.20
C TRP A 88 -14.51 -4.62 11.15
N THR A 89 -15.60 -4.19 11.77
CA THR A 89 -16.51 -5.07 12.51
C THR A 89 -17.41 -5.84 11.55
N VAL A 90 -18.08 -6.87 12.06
CA VAL A 90 -19.04 -7.66 11.25
C VAL A 90 -20.16 -6.78 10.68
N ASP A 91 -20.62 -5.80 11.43
CA ASP A 91 -21.71 -4.91 11.04
C ASP A 91 -21.31 -3.94 9.91
N GLU A 92 -20.03 -3.59 9.82
CA GLU A 92 -19.50 -2.71 8.75
C GLU A 92 -19.26 -3.44 7.43
N LEU A 93 -19.21 -4.76 7.43
CA LEU A 93 -18.87 -5.55 6.22
C LEU A 93 -19.85 -5.33 5.08
N ASP A 94 -21.12 -5.09 5.37
CA ASP A 94 -22.12 -4.87 4.34
C ASP A 94 -21.89 -3.58 3.56
N GLU A 95 -21.37 -2.54 4.21
CA GLU A 95 -20.98 -1.29 3.57
C GLU A 95 -19.62 -1.38 2.87
N LYS A 96 -18.66 -2.05 3.50
CA LYS A 96 -17.24 -2.05 3.08
C LYS A 96 -16.91 -3.04 1.96
N LEU A 97 -17.65 -4.16 1.87
CA LEU A 97 -17.37 -5.18 0.85
C LEU A 97 -18.00 -4.85 -0.49
N PRO A 98 -17.27 -5.03 -1.62
CA PRO A 98 -17.83 -4.94 -2.95
C PRO A 98 -19.01 -5.92 -3.17
N GLY A 99 -20.03 -5.47 -3.91
CA GLY A 99 -21.23 -6.30 -4.15
C GLY A 99 -20.93 -7.62 -4.81
N GLN A 100 -20.03 -7.66 -5.78
CA GLN A 100 -19.62 -8.89 -6.47
C GLN A 100 -18.88 -9.86 -5.54
N VAL A 101 -18.12 -9.36 -4.58
CA VAL A 101 -17.48 -10.18 -3.52
C VAL A 101 -18.54 -10.80 -2.61
N LYS A 102 -19.51 -9.98 -2.19
CA LYS A 102 -20.65 -10.44 -1.37
C LYS A 102 -21.43 -11.55 -2.06
N ARG A 103 -21.78 -11.35 -3.34
CA ARG A 103 -22.51 -12.36 -4.12
C ARG A 103 -21.72 -13.65 -4.25
N TYR A 104 -20.44 -13.58 -4.61
CA TYR A 104 -19.62 -14.78 -4.74
C TYR A 104 -19.59 -15.61 -3.45
N ILE A 105 -19.37 -14.95 -2.30
CA ILE A 105 -19.35 -15.59 -0.98
C ILE A 105 -20.70 -16.28 -0.71
N ALA A 106 -21.82 -15.59 -0.96
CA ALA A 106 -23.15 -16.12 -0.66
C ALA A 106 -23.58 -17.24 -1.63
N ASP A 107 -23.35 -17.07 -2.95
CA ASP A 107 -23.75 -18.04 -3.97
C ASP A 107 -22.96 -19.34 -3.90
N ASN A 108 -21.69 -19.27 -3.49
CA ASN A 108 -20.80 -20.44 -3.38
C ASN A 108 -20.70 -21.02 -1.96
N ASN A 109 -21.53 -20.56 -1.02
CA ASN A 109 -21.51 -21.00 0.38
C ASN A 109 -20.09 -20.96 0.99
N VAL A 110 -19.33 -19.90 0.70
CA VAL A 110 -17.97 -19.74 1.22
C VAL A 110 -18.03 -19.45 2.71
N LYS A 111 -17.25 -20.19 3.50
CA LYS A 111 -17.09 -19.93 4.94
C LYS A 111 -16.25 -18.68 5.10
N PHE A 112 -16.89 -17.60 5.55
CA PHE A 112 -16.23 -16.30 5.65
C PHE A 112 -15.82 -15.99 7.08
N TYR A 113 -14.56 -15.57 7.25
CA TYR A 113 -13.96 -15.21 8.53
C TYR A 113 -13.24 -13.88 8.42
N ILE A 114 -13.25 -13.10 9.53
CA ILE A 114 -12.45 -11.88 9.68
C ILE A 114 -11.52 -11.98 10.89
N ILE A 115 -10.44 -11.21 10.86
CA ILE A 115 -9.51 -11.03 11.97
C ILE A 115 -8.92 -9.61 11.92
N ASN A 116 -8.80 -8.92 13.06
CA ASN A 116 -8.05 -7.68 13.14
C ASN A 116 -6.63 -7.93 13.66
N GLY A 117 -5.79 -8.46 12.79
CA GLY A 117 -4.39 -8.77 13.10
C GLY A 117 -3.56 -7.53 13.46
N VAL A 118 -3.92 -6.36 12.93
CA VAL A 118 -3.22 -5.09 13.19
C VAL A 118 -3.42 -4.65 14.63
N GLU A 119 -4.65 -4.68 15.13
CA GLU A 119 -4.96 -4.35 16.51
C GLU A 119 -4.29 -5.32 17.49
N ILE A 120 -4.35 -6.64 17.18
CA ILE A 120 -3.66 -7.68 17.95
C ILE A 120 -2.16 -7.39 18.02
N GLY A 121 -1.52 -7.10 16.87
CA GLY A 121 -0.10 -6.79 16.82
C GLY A 121 0.27 -5.53 17.63
N LYS A 122 -0.55 -4.48 17.55
CA LYS A 122 -0.39 -3.26 18.35
C LYS A 122 -0.48 -3.56 19.85
N LYS A 123 -1.48 -4.31 20.30
CA LYS A 123 -1.70 -4.67 21.71
C LYS A 123 -0.55 -5.50 22.31
N ILE A 124 0.03 -6.39 21.53
CA ILE A 124 1.14 -7.25 21.97
C ILE A 124 2.50 -6.55 21.91
N GLY A 125 2.60 -5.40 21.21
CA GLY A 125 3.85 -4.67 21.02
C GLY A 125 4.64 -5.06 19.78
N LEU A 126 4.06 -5.83 18.87
CA LEU A 126 4.64 -6.21 17.57
C LEU A 126 4.42 -5.13 16.49
N GLY A 127 3.60 -4.10 16.77
CA GLY A 127 3.24 -3.05 15.82
C GLY A 127 2.53 -3.63 14.58
N SER A 128 3.02 -3.30 13.39
CA SER A 128 2.46 -3.78 12.12
C SER A 128 2.90 -5.21 11.72
N ARG A 129 3.65 -5.93 12.58
CA ARG A 129 4.15 -7.28 12.30
C ARG A 129 3.10 -8.33 12.65
N ILE A 130 2.15 -8.52 11.77
CA ILE A 130 0.97 -9.39 11.98
C ILE A 130 1.15 -10.81 11.46
N ASN A 131 2.29 -11.12 10.91
CA ASN A 131 2.57 -12.40 10.23
C ASN A 131 2.20 -13.61 11.09
N THR A 132 2.74 -13.66 12.29
CA THR A 132 2.55 -14.79 13.21
C THR A 132 1.08 -14.94 13.63
N VAL A 133 0.36 -13.82 13.78
CA VAL A 133 -1.09 -13.81 14.05
C VAL A 133 -1.86 -14.45 12.91
N LEU A 134 -1.58 -14.07 11.66
CA LEU A 134 -2.29 -14.57 10.49
C LEU A 134 -1.92 -16.02 10.16
N GLN A 135 -0.67 -16.42 10.42
CA GLN A 135 -0.25 -17.83 10.29
C GLN A 135 -1.00 -18.73 11.26
N SER A 136 -1.19 -18.27 12.49
CA SER A 136 -1.95 -19.00 13.50
C SER A 136 -3.43 -19.15 13.12
N ALA A 137 -4.06 -18.08 12.63
CA ALA A 137 -5.41 -18.11 12.09
C ALA A 137 -5.53 -19.10 10.90
N PHE A 138 -4.52 -19.14 10.02
CA PHE A 138 -4.47 -20.10 8.92
C PHE A 138 -4.51 -21.54 9.43
N PHE A 139 -3.63 -21.94 10.36
CA PHE A 139 -3.61 -23.30 10.88
C PHE A 139 -4.93 -23.69 11.56
N LYS A 140 -5.55 -22.76 12.29
CA LYS A 140 -6.86 -22.99 12.90
C LYS A 140 -7.95 -23.29 11.87
N LEU A 141 -8.03 -22.48 10.81
CA LEU A 141 -9.12 -22.57 9.84
C LEU A 141 -8.88 -23.65 8.78
N ALA A 142 -7.64 -23.82 8.35
CA ALA A 142 -7.29 -24.82 7.33
C ALA A 142 -7.30 -26.26 7.87
N ASN A 143 -7.16 -26.43 9.18
CA ASN A 143 -7.24 -27.72 9.89
C ASN A 143 -6.43 -28.85 9.22
N ILE A 144 -5.20 -28.55 8.81
CA ILE A 144 -4.30 -29.47 8.10
C ILE A 144 -3.63 -30.44 9.09
N ILE A 145 -3.34 -29.94 10.28
CA ILE A 145 -2.80 -30.65 11.44
C ILE A 145 -3.61 -30.26 12.68
N PRO A 146 -3.66 -31.13 13.72
CA PRO A 146 -4.34 -30.79 14.97
C PRO A 146 -3.85 -29.43 15.52
N ILE A 147 -4.77 -28.57 15.93
CA ILE A 147 -4.43 -27.19 16.28
C ILE A 147 -3.41 -27.07 17.41
N ASP A 148 -3.49 -27.94 18.41
CA ASP A 148 -2.55 -27.92 19.54
C ASP A 148 -1.13 -28.26 19.10
N GLU A 149 -0.98 -29.17 18.15
CA GLU A 149 0.31 -29.50 17.53
C GLU A 149 0.82 -28.34 16.69
N ALA A 150 -0.06 -27.72 15.88
CA ALA A 150 0.29 -26.54 15.08
C ALA A 150 0.82 -25.41 15.96
N ILE A 151 0.12 -25.09 17.06
CA ILE A 151 0.53 -24.06 18.03
C ILE A 151 1.91 -24.40 18.61
N LYS A 152 2.14 -25.65 19.00
CA LYS A 152 3.43 -26.10 19.52
C LYS A 152 4.54 -25.88 18.49
N TYR A 153 4.38 -26.37 17.26
CA TYR A 153 5.39 -26.22 16.21
C TYR A 153 5.65 -24.77 15.83
N MET A 154 4.62 -23.92 15.82
CA MET A 154 4.78 -22.50 15.60
C MET A 154 5.58 -21.82 16.72
N LYS A 155 5.30 -22.16 17.98
CA LYS A 155 6.04 -21.61 19.14
C LYS A 155 7.49 -22.08 19.13
N ASP A 156 7.76 -23.33 18.80
CA ASP A 156 9.12 -23.87 18.67
C ASP A 156 9.88 -23.15 17.55
N ALA A 157 9.26 -22.93 16.39
CA ALA A 157 9.85 -22.21 15.27
C ALA A 157 10.09 -20.71 15.61
N ALA A 158 9.18 -20.09 16.36
CA ALA A 158 9.34 -18.71 16.83
C ALA A 158 10.52 -18.60 17.83
N THR A 159 10.62 -19.55 18.75
CA THR A 159 11.72 -19.61 19.70
C THR A 159 13.07 -19.78 18.98
N ALA A 160 13.16 -20.71 18.03
CA ALA A 160 14.37 -20.91 17.25
C ALA A 160 14.77 -19.66 16.44
N SER A 161 13.77 -18.92 15.91
CA SER A 161 14.02 -17.74 15.09
C SER A 161 14.39 -16.48 15.88
N TYR A 162 13.86 -16.33 17.10
CA TYR A 162 13.95 -15.09 17.87
C TYR A 162 14.72 -15.19 19.19
N SER A 163 15.20 -16.35 19.60
CA SER A 163 15.96 -16.54 20.86
C SER A 163 17.14 -15.56 20.98
N LYS A 164 17.86 -15.31 19.88
CA LYS A 164 18.98 -14.34 19.85
C LYS A 164 18.56 -12.88 20.07
N LYS A 165 17.26 -12.58 19.99
CA LYS A 165 16.71 -11.21 20.20
C LYS A 165 16.18 -11.00 21.61
N GLY A 166 16.24 -12.01 22.45
CA GLY A 166 15.83 -11.99 23.86
C GLY A 166 14.43 -12.55 24.10
N ASP A 167 14.21 -13.02 25.34
CA ASP A 167 13.00 -13.74 25.75
C ASP A 167 11.71 -12.91 25.59
N ALA A 168 11.79 -11.60 25.76
CA ALA A 168 10.64 -10.72 25.56
C ALA A 168 10.10 -10.78 24.13
N ILE A 169 10.98 -10.85 23.11
CA ILE A 169 10.57 -10.96 21.70
C ILE A 169 10.00 -12.36 21.43
N VAL A 170 10.58 -13.40 22.00
CA VAL A 170 10.04 -14.77 21.91
C VAL A 170 8.64 -14.81 22.49
N LYS A 171 8.45 -14.27 23.71
CA LYS A 171 7.15 -14.21 24.37
C LYS A 171 6.11 -13.46 23.53
N MET A 172 6.43 -12.28 23.01
CA MET A 172 5.50 -11.54 22.14
C MET A 172 5.05 -12.37 20.92
N ASN A 173 5.93 -13.17 20.32
CA ASN A 173 5.56 -14.02 19.20
C ASN A 173 4.69 -15.22 19.65
N HIS A 174 4.93 -15.78 20.84
CA HIS A 174 4.05 -16.81 21.42
C HIS A 174 2.65 -16.23 21.71
N ASP A 175 2.57 -15.05 22.33
CA ASP A 175 1.31 -14.37 22.61
C ASP A 175 0.55 -14.06 21.29
N ALA A 176 1.26 -13.75 20.21
CA ALA A 176 0.67 -13.51 18.89
C ALA A 176 0.11 -14.80 18.24
N ILE A 177 0.75 -15.96 18.45
CA ILE A 177 0.24 -17.26 18.02
C ILE A 177 -1.07 -17.56 18.72
N ASP A 178 -1.10 -17.44 20.04
CA ASP A 178 -2.29 -17.72 20.84
C ASP A 178 -3.44 -16.75 20.48
N ALA A 179 -3.14 -15.46 20.35
CA ALA A 179 -4.13 -14.47 19.98
C ALA A 179 -4.70 -14.69 18.56
N GLY A 180 -3.86 -15.06 17.59
CA GLY A 180 -4.30 -15.34 16.23
C GLY A 180 -5.29 -16.50 16.16
N CYS A 181 -5.06 -17.56 16.93
CA CYS A 181 -6.02 -18.66 17.05
C CYS A 181 -7.35 -18.23 17.69
N ASN A 182 -7.30 -17.37 18.70
CA ASN A 182 -8.47 -17.06 19.53
C ASN A 182 -9.32 -15.88 19.00
N SER A 183 -8.80 -15.09 18.07
CA SER A 183 -9.44 -13.85 17.63
C SER A 183 -10.08 -13.94 16.24
N VAL A 184 -10.16 -15.12 15.64
CA VAL A 184 -10.87 -15.32 14.38
C VAL A 184 -12.37 -15.28 14.63
N VAL A 185 -13.07 -14.45 13.86
CA VAL A 185 -14.53 -14.27 13.94
C VAL A 185 -15.18 -14.85 12.69
N GLU A 186 -16.12 -15.75 12.85
CA GLU A 186 -16.96 -16.26 11.76
C GLU A 186 -18.04 -15.26 11.41
N VAL A 187 -18.26 -15.01 10.12
CA VAL A 187 -19.27 -14.10 9.62
C VAL A 187 -20.47 -14.90 9.12
N ASN A 188 -21.63 -14.68 9.73
CA ASN A 188 -22.89 -15.19 9.21
C ASN A 188 -23.23 -14.44 7.92
N VAL A 189 -23.07 -15.09 6.77
CA VAL A 189 -23.32 -14.48 5.44
C VAL A 189 -24.84 -14.26 5.25
N PRO A 190 -25.29 -13.00 5.09
CA PRO A 190 -26.73 -12.73 4.90
C PRO A 190 -27.21 -13.18 3.51
N GLU A 191 -28.43 -13.70 3.42
CA GLU A 191 -29.05 -14.03 2.12
C GLU A 191 -29.16 -12.83 1.17
N SER A 192 -29.30 -11.61 1.74
CA SER A 192 -29.33 -10.36 0.95
C SER A 192 -28.09 -10.15 0.11
N TRP A 193 -26.94 -10.77 0.45
CA TRP A 193 -25.72 -10.65 -0.33
C TRP A 193 -25.83 -11.28 -1.72
N LYS A 194 -26.70 -12.27 -1.92
CA LYS A 194 -26.94 -12.87 -3.25
C LYS A 194 -27.45 -11.89 -4.30
N THR A 195 -28.11 -10.81 -3.85
CA THR A 195 -28.67 -9.78 -4.73
C THR A 195 -27.92 -8.44 -4.65
N ALA A 196 -26.74 -8.41 -4.03
CA ALA A 196 -25.96 -7.19 -3.90
C ALA A 196 -25.56 -6.63 -5.28
N ALA A 197 -25.76 -5.34 -5.51
CA ALA A 197 -25.40 -4.68 -6.77
C ALA A 197 -23.88 -4.60 -6.93
N ASP A 198 -23.41 -4.62 -8.17
CA ASP A 198 -21.98 -4.41 -8.45
C ASP A 198 -21.53 -3.03 -7.99
N THR A 199 -20.36 -2.99 -7.40
CA THR A 199 -19.69 -1.75 -7.02
C THR A 199 -18.38 -1.61 -7.78
N ALA A 200 -17.90 -0.38 -7.95
CA ALA A 200 -16.62 -0.15 -8.62
C ALA A 200 -15.48 -0.85 -7.86
N MET A 201 -14.68 -1.59 -8.59
CA MET A 201 -13.46 -2.23 -8.09
C MET A 201 -12.27 -1.84 -8.96
N GLY A 202 -11.08 -1.93 -8.36
CA GLY A 202 -9.83 -1.61 -9.05
C GLY A 202 -9.55 -0.12 -9.12
N MET A 203 -8.64 0.25 -10.00
CA MET A 203 -8.28 1.63 -10.22
C MET A 203 -9.36 2.33 -11.06
N PRO A 204 -9.72 3.58 -10.72
CA PRO A 204 -10.61 4.37 -11.56
C PRO A 204 -9.97 4.63 -12.93
N ALA A 205 -10.80 4.80 -13.96
CA ALA A 205 -10.33 5.17 -15.28
C ALA A 205 -9.55 6.51 -15.21
N ALA A 206 -8.39 6.54 -15.86
CA ALA A 206 -7.58 7.74 -15.95
C ALA A 206 -8.23 8.76 -16.90
N THR A 207 -8.12 10.03 -16.54
CA THR A 207 -8.53 11.18 -17.36
C THR A 207 -7.41 12.21 -17.36
N GLY A 208 -7.33 13.07 -18.38
CA GLY A 208 -6.34 14.14 -18.48
C GLY A 208 -6.03 14.53 -19.91
N ASP A 209 -5.22 15.56 -20.09
CA ASP A 209 -4.92 16.15 -21.40
C ASP A 209 -3.89 15.33 -22.21
N ASN A 210 -3.01 14.60 -21.52
CA ASN A 210 -2.03 13.73 -22.17
C ASN A 210 -2.69 12.42 -22.60
N LYS A 211 -3.25 12.40 -23.81
CA LYS A 211 -3.97 11.26 -24.34
C LYS A 211 -3.14 9.98 -24.38
N THR A 212 -1.88 10.06 -24.77
CA THR A 212 -0.98 8.88 -24.84
C THR A 212 -0.83 8.23 -23.45
N LEU A 213 -0.61 9.04 -22.42
CA LEU A 213 -0.51 8.55 -21.05
C LEU A 213 -1.84 7.99 -20.54
N VAL A 214 -2.95 8.68 -20.80
CA VAL A 214 -4.30 8.25 -20.41
C VAL A 214 -4.67 6.91 -21.08
N ASP A 215 -4.45 6.78 -22.38
CA ASP A 215 -4.72 5.54 -23.11
C ASP A 215 -3.85 4.39 -22.60
N TYR A 216 -2.58 4.64 -22.35
CA TYR A 216 -1.68 3.65 -21.76
C TYR A 216 -2.14 3.19 -20.38
N VAL A 217 -2.51 4.13 -19.50
CA VAL A 217 -2.99 3.82 -18.16
C VAL A 217 -4.27 2.97 -18.22
N ASN A 218 -5.23 3.37 -19.04
CA ASN A 218 -6.51 2.66 -19.11
C ASN A 218 -6.39 1.28 -19.77
N ASN A 219 -5.58 1.13 -20.81
CA ASN A 219 -5.52 -0.09 -21.61
C ASN A 219 -4.46 -1.09 -21.13
N ILE A 220 -3.42 -0.63 -20.42
CA ILE A 220 -2.31 -1.48 -20.00
C ILE A 220 -2.12 -1.45 -18.48
N LEU A 221 -1.90 -0.27 -17.88
CA LEU A 221 -1.56 -0.17 -16.46
C LEU A 221 -2.68 -0.72 -15.56
N ILE A 222 -3.92 -0.30 -15.78
CA ILE A 222 -5.07 -0.72 -14.95
C ILE A 222 -5.28 -2.23 -15.05
N PRO A 223 -5.39 -2.85 -16.25
CA PRO A 223 -5.55 -4.30 -16.34
C PRO A 223 -4.39 -5.09 -15.74
N CYS A 224 -3.15 -4.66 -15.97
CA CYS A 224 -1.97 -5.35 -15.41
C CYS A 224 -1.94 -5.25 -13.87
N ASN A 225 -2.21 -4.07 -13.31
CA ASN A 225 -2.28 -3.89 -11.85
C ASN A 225 -3.46 -4.68 -11.22
N ALA A 226 -4.54 -4.88 -11.95
CA ALA A 226 -5.66 -5.73 -11.53
C ALA A 226 -5.39 -7.24 -11.67
N GLN A 227 -4.17 -7.65 -12.04
CA GLN A 227 -3.80 -9.06 -12.30
C GLN A 227 -4.57 -9.67 -13.49
N GLN A 228 -4.98 -8.83 -14.46
CA GLN A 228 -5.72 -9.23 -15.67
C GLN A 228 -4.85 -9.14 -16.94
N GLY A 229 -3.54 -8.94 -16.79
CA GLY A 229 -2.61 -8.74 -17.91
C GLY A 229 -2.63 -9.88 -18.93
N ASP A 230 -2.80 -11.14 -18.48
CA ASP A 230 -2.87 -12.30 -19.35
C ASP A 230 -4.10 -12.32 -20.30
N LYS A 231 -5.11 -11.49 -20.02
CA LYS A 231 -6.28 -11.33 -20.88
C LYS A 231 -6.06 -10.33 -22.02
N LEU A 232 -4.96 -9.55 -21.96
CA LEU A 232 -4.64 -8.57 -22.98
C LEU A 232 -4.04 -9.26 -24.22
N PRO A 233 -4.55 -8.98 -25.43
CA PRO A 233 -3.94 -9.48 -26.66
C PRO A 233 -2.58 -8.82 -26.86
N VAL A 234 -1.66 -9.51 -27.52
CA VAL A 234 -0.30 -9.00 -27.82
C VAL A 234 -0.35 -7.66 -28.58
N SER A 235 -1.37 -7.47 -29.42
CA SER A 235 -1.59 -6.22 -30.16
C SER A 235 -1.80 -4.99 -29.27
N THR A 236 -2.17 -5.16 -28.00
CA THR A 236 -2.28 -4.05 -27.03
C THR A 236 -0.93 -3.35 -26.81
N PHE A 237 0.18 -4.05 -27.00
CA PHE A 237 1.53 -3.56 -26.71
C PHE A 237 2.26 -3.04 -27.97
N VAL A 238 1.59 -2.91 -29.12
CA VAL A 238 2.23 -2.47 -30.38
C VAL A 238 2.89 -1.09 -30.25
N GLU A 239 2.22 -0.15 -29.59
CA GLU A 239 2.75 1.21 -29.36
C GLU A 239 3.96 1.24 -28.42
N ASN A 240 4.20 0.14 -27.70
CA ASN A 240 5.32 -0.02 -26.76
C ASN A 240 6.29 -1.13 -27.20
N ALA A 241 6.26 -1.54 -28.48
CA ALA A 241 7.04 -2.66 -29.01
C ALA A 241 8.56 -2.45 -28.92
N ASP A 242 9.01 -1.20 -28.87
CA ASP A 242 10.40 -0.80 -28.64
C ASP A 242 10.83 -0.82 -27.17
N GLY A 243 9.90 -1.12 -26.23
CA GLY A 243 10.13 -1.14 -24.79
C GLY A 243 10.02 0.23 -24.11
N THR A 244 9.57 1.27 -24.81
CA THR A 244 9.31 2.56 -24.19
C THR A 244 7.95 2.58 -23.48
N PHE A 245 7.88 3.26 -22.32
CA PHE A 245 6.66 3.42 -21.54
C PHE A 245 6.47 4.88 -21.18
N PRO A 246 5.20 5.39 -21.17
CA PRO A 246 4.92 6.77 -20.79
C PRO A 246 5.40 7.06 -19.36
N GLN A 247 6.06 8.20 -19.18
CA GLN A 247 6.49 8.66 -17.87
C GLN A 247 5.31 9.18 -17.04
N GLY A 248 5.42 9.11 -15.71
CA GLY A 248 4.42 9.64 -14.79
C GLY A 248 3.22 8.72 -14.56
N SER A 249 3.20 7.52 -15.09
CA SER A 249 2.07 6.59 -14.93
C SER A 249 1.85 6.15 -13.47
N ALA A 250 2.87 6.19 -12.61
CA ALA A 250 2.72 5.89 -11.18
C ALA A 250 1.74 6.82 -10.44
N ALA A 251 1.52 8.05 -10.95
CA ALA A 251 0.58 9.00 -10.36
C ALA A 251 -0.88 8.52 -10.37
N PHE A 252 -1.22 7.59 -11.25
CA PHE A 252 -2.57 7.04 -11.39
C PHE A 252 -2.83 5.83 -10.49
N GLU A 253 -1.82 5.23 -9.89
CA GLU A 253 -1.98 3.98 -9.13
C GLU A 253 -2.82 4.11 -7.87
N LYS A 254 -2.68 5.21 -7.12
CA LYS A 254 -3.46 5.50 -5.89
C LYS A 254 -3.69 4.27 -5.02
N ARG A 255 -2.61 3.62 -4.59
CA ARG A 255 -2.66 2.27 -4.01
C ARG A 255 -3.35 2.18 -2.65
N GLY A 256 -3.39 3.27 -1.85
CA GLY A 256 -4.08 3.32 -0.56
C GLY A 256 -3.65 2.22 0.41
N ILE A 257 -2.33 1.99 0.51
CA ILE A 257 -1.77 0.84 1.25
C ILE A 257 -1.42 1.15 2.71
N ALA A 258 -1.37 2.42 3.08
CA ALA A 258 -1.05 2.83 4.43
C ALA A 258 -2.25 2.64 5.35
N ILE A 259 -2.02 2.15 6.55
CA ILE A 259 -3.04 2.09 7.61
C ILE A 259 -3.20 3.49 8.22
N ASP A 260 -2.06 4.09 8.57
CA ASP A 260 -1.99 5.45 9.11
C ASP A 260 -1.18 6.34 8.16
N VAL A 261 -1.63 7.58 7.97
CA VAL A 261 -0.96 8.61 7.16
C VAL A 261 -0.73 9.88 7.98
N PRO A 262 0.20 10.78 7.57
CA PRO A 262 0.45 11.99 8.34
C PRO A 262 -0.72 12.98 8.22
N ALA A 263 -1.28 13.39 9.34
CA ALA A 263 -2.22 14.51 9.46
C ALA A 263 -1.44 15.78 9.81
N TRP A 264 -1.75 16.89 9.12
CA TRP A 264 -1.07 18.17 9.32
C TRP A 264 -1.86 19.12 10.23
N ASN A 265 -1.22 19.53 11.32
CA ASN A 265 -1.65 20.64 12.17
C ASN A 265 -0.90 21.91 11.78
N SER A 266 -1.59 22.83 11.14
CA SER A 266 -1.00 24.07 10.63
C SER A 266 -0.52 25.03 11.72
N ASP A 267 -1.10 25.01 12.92
CA ASP A 267 -0.75 25.90 14.03
C ASP A 267 0.65 25.62 14.60
N ASN A 268 1.06 24.35 14.53
CA ASN A 268 2.36 23.89 14.99
C ASN A 268 3.42 23.89 13.88
N CYS A 269 3.05 24.25 12.63
CA CYS A 269 3.95 24.21 11.50
C CYS A 269 4.84 25.47 11.42
N ILE A 270 6.16 25.26 11.32
CA ILE A 270 7.13 26.34 11.12
C ILE A 270 7.55 26.52 9.66
N GLN A 271 6.90 25.83 8.72
CA GLN A 271 7.14 25.89 7.27
C GLN A 271 8.60 25.59 6.87
N CYS A 272 9.23 24.63 7.52
CA CYS A 272 10.63 24.25 7.25
C CYS A 272 10.81 23.29 6.06
N ASN A 273 9.76 22.61 5.63
CA ASN A 273 9.71 21.61 4.55
C ASN A 273 10.54 20.32 4.79
N PHE A 274 11.02 20.05 6.02
CA PHE A 274 11.78 18.84 6.33
C PHE A 274 10.96 17.56 6.05
N CYS A 275 9.66 17.59 6.31
CA CYS A 275 8.75 16.48 6.02
C CYS A 275 8.70 16.12 4.53
N SER A 276 8.64 17.14 3.66
CA SER A 276 8.71 16.95 2.21
C SER A 276 10.08 16.42 1.79
N TYR A 277 11.16 17.00 2.35
CA TYR A 277 12.53 16.65 2.01
C TYR A 277 12.84 15.17 2.22
N VAL A 278 12.42 14.60 3.34
CA VAL A 278 12.67 13.18 3.68
C VAL A 278 11.65 12.21 3.12
N CYS A 279 10.58 12.70 2.50
CA CYS A 279 9.52 11.81 1.99
C CYS A 279 10.06 10.98 0.80
N PRO A 280 10.09 9.63 0.92
CA PRO A 280 10.65 8.79 -0.13
C PRO A 280 9.76 8.67 -1.38
N HIS A 281 8.50 9.04 -1.26
CA HIS A 281 7.52 8.88 -2.35
C HIS A 281 6.95 10.19 -2.87
N ALA A 282 7.48 11.34 -2.43
CA ALA A 282 7.03 12.69 -2.83
C ALA A 282 5.53 12.95 -2.57
N VAL A 283 4.96 12.32 -1.55
CA VAL A 283 3.52 12.41 -1.26
C VAL A 283 3.14 13.60 -0.37
N ILE A 284 4.09 14.22 0.30
CA ILE A 284 3.87 15.40 1.13
C ILE A 284 4.61 16.59 0.50
N ARG A 285 3.89 17.64 0.15
CA ARG A 285 4.44 18.78 -0.62
C ARG A 285 3.96 20.12 -0.07
N PRO A 286 4.88 21.08 0.13
CA PRO A 286 4.51 22.45 0.46
C PRO A 286 4.03 23.18 -0.80
N VAL A 287 3.00 23.99 -0.64
CA VAL A 287 2.48 24.86 -1.70
C VAL A 287 2.32 26.27 -1.19
N ILE A 288 2.70 27.26 -2.01
CA ILE A 288 2.42 28.67 -1.79
C ILE A 288 1.28 29.09 -2.73
N MET A 289 0.24 29.65 -2.18
CA MET A 289 -0.97 30.08 -2.90
C MET A 289 -1.15 31.59 -2.80
N THR A 290 -1.62 32.21 -3.87
CA THR A 290 -2.19 33.55 -3.85
C THR A 290 -3.56 33.52 -3.15
N GLN A 291 -4.13 34.68 -2.83
CA GLN A 291 -5.48 34.75 -2.27
C GLN A 291 -6.52 34.14 -3.23
N ALA A 292 -6.43 34.44 -4.53
CA ALA A 292 -7.36 33.91 -5.53
C ALA A 292 -7.29 32.38 -5.65
N GLU A 293 -6.08 31.79 -5.62
CA GLU A 293 -5.90 30.33 -5.61
C GLU A 293 -6.43 29.70 -4.32
N LEU A 294 -6.26 30.36 -3.18
CA LEU A 294 -6.80 29.88 -1.92
C LEU A 294 -8.33 29.93 -1.90
N ASP A 295 -8.93 31.00 -2.45
CA ASP A 295 -10.40 31.13 -2.52
C ASP A 295 -11.02 30.05 -3.42
N ALA A 296 -10.30 29.59 -4.44
CA ALA A 296 -10.70 28.50 -5.33
C ALA A 296 -10.38 27.10 -4.79
N ALA A 297 -9.59 26.99 -3.72
CA ALA A 297 -9.13 25.73 -3.17
C ALA A 297 -10.27 24.95 -2.43
N PRO A 298 -10.12 23.64 -2.24
CA PRO A 298 -10.99 22.87 -1.35
C PRO A 298 -11.06 23.49 0.06
N GLU A 299 -12.20 23.34 0.72
CA GLU A 299 -12.45 23.98 2.03
C GLU A 299 -11.41 23.59 3.10
N LEU A 300 -10.95 22.35 3.07
CA LEU A 300 -9.89 21.88 3.97
C LEU A 300 -8.58 22.68 3.81
N ALA A 301 -8.22 23.08 2.58
CA ALA A 301 -7.06 23.91 2.32
C ALA A 301 -7.24 25.30 2.93
N LYS A 302 -8.43 25.91 2.76
CA LYS A 302 -8.75 27.25 3.31
C LYS A 302 -8.64 27.26 4.83
N THR A 303 -9.21 26.26 5.50
CA THR A 303 -9.19 26.18 6.96
C THR A 303 -7.80 25.95 7.55
N LYS A 304 -6.92 25.26 6.82
CA LYS A 304 -5.55 24.95 7.26
C LYS A 304 -4.50 25.96 6.80
N ALA A 305 -4.79 26.79 5.81
CA ALA A 305 -3.84 27.75 5.26
C ALA A 305 -3.28 28.71 6.33
N LYS A 306 -2.00 29.02 6.24
CA LYS A 306 -1.31 30.00 7.09
C LYS A 306 -0.59 31.04 6.22
N PRO A 307 -0.42 32.27 6.69
CA PRO A 307 0.41 33.23 6.00
C PRO A 307 1.79 32.63 5.68
N ALA A 308 2.25 32.79 4.45
CA ALA A 308 3.55 32.28 4.04
C ALA A 308 4.68 33.06 4.70
N THR A 309 5.54 32.40 5.45
CA THR A 309 6.65 33.04 6.17
C THR A 309 7.61 33.70 5.19
N GLY A 310 7.72 35.05 5.26
CA GLY A 310 8.58 35.84 4.42
C GLY A 310 8.01 36.19 3.03
N MET A 311 6.74 35.88 2.76
CA MET A 311 6.02 36.27 1.53
C MET A 311 4.65 36.88 1.90
N PRO A 312 4.58 38.19 2.22
CA PRO A 312 3.31 38.84 2.53
C PRO A 312 2.32 38.73 1.36
N GLY A 313 1.05 38.48 1.67
CA GLY A 313 -0.01 38.32 0.67
C GLY A 313 -0.11 36.91 0.06
N TYR A 314 0.76 35.97 0.45
CA TYR A 314 0.72 34.58 0.07
C TYR A 314 0.39 33.66 1.25
N TYR A 315 -0.13 32.49 0.96
CA TYR A 315 -0.53 31.48 1.93
C TYR A 315 0.23 30.18 1.72
N PHE A 316 0.64 29.58 2.83
CA PHE A 316 1.32 28.28 2.86
C PHE A 316 0.33 27.18 3.23
N VAL A 317 0.32 26.12 2.45
CA VAL A 317 -0.41 24.87 2.74
C VAL A 317 0.55 23.70 2.59
N MET A 318 0.52 22.77 3.53
CA MET A 318 1.19 21.49 3.39
C MET A 318 0.17 20.48 2.87
N THR A 319 0.38 19.97 1.67
CA THR A 319 -0.52 19.00 1.02
C THR A 319 -0.01 17.59 1.16
N MET A 320 -0.89 16.60 1.08
CA MET A 320 -0.55 15.20 1.19
C MET A 320 -1.40 14.34 0.26
N SER A 321 -0.75 13.49 -0.55
CA SER A 321 -1.43 12.41 -1.26
C SER A 321 -1.62 11.23 -0.31
N ALA A 322 -2.81 11.13 0.27
CA ALA A 322 -3.15 10.07 1.24
C ALA A 322 -3.07 8.68 0.60
N LEU A 323 -3.54 8.54 -0.63
CA LEU A 323 -3.60 7.27 -1.35
C LEU A 323 -2.23 6.78 -1.87
N ASP A 324 -1.24 7.66 -2.00
CA ASP A 324 0.12 7.29 -2.42
C ASP A 324 1.09 7.16 -1.22
N CYS A 325 0.63 7.49 -0.01
CA CYS A 325 1.42 7.36 1.21
C CYS A 325 1.65 5.88 1.55
N THR A 326 2.86 5.56 2.02
CA THR A 326 3.23 4.21 2.48
C THR A 326 3.22 4.05 4.01
N GLY A 327 2.81 5.09 4.75
CA GLY A 327 2.69 5.05 6.22
C GLY A 327 4.02 4.93 6.98
N CYS A 328 5.15 5.30 6.39
CA CYS A 328 6.48 5.06 6.98
C CYS A 328 6.81 5.94 8.20
N GLY A 329 6.10 7.06 8.43
CA GLY A 329 6.31 7.96 9.57
C GLY A 329 7.56 8.84 9.51
N SER A 330 8.40 8.76 8.46
CA SER A 330 9.65 9.55 8.36
C SER A 330 9.40 11.06 8.48
N CYS A 331 8.33 11.56 7.87
CA CYS A 331 7.93 12.99 7.94
C CYS A 331 7.57 13.43 9.37
N VAL A 332 6.90 12.58 10.14
CA VAL A 332 6.56 12.85 11.54
C VAL A 332 7.81 12.82 12.42
N ASN A 333 8.73 11.88 12.14
CA ASN A 333 9.96 11.76 12.93
C ASN A 333 10.85 13.01 12.84
N VAL A 334 11.00 13.60 11.64
CA VAL A 334 11.85 14.79 11.42
C VAL A 334 11.15 16.11 11.72
N CYS A 335 9.85 16.10 11.98
CA CYS A 335 9.10 17.32 12.21
C CYS A 335 9.54 17.97 13.54
N PRO A 336 10.14 19.17 13.52
CA PRO A 336 10.51 19.85 14.73
C PRO A 336 9.32 20.49 15.45
N GLY A 337 8.29 20.85 14.69
CA GLY A 337 7.13 21.55 15.19
C GLY A 337 7.45 22.92 15.78
N LYS A 338 6.51 23.44 16.57
CA LYS A 338 6.62 24.73 17.26
C LYS A 338 6.67 24.48 18.77
N LYS A 339 7.69 24.98 19.44
CA LYS A 339 7.91 24.80 20.88
C LYS A 339 7.93 23.34 21.34
N GLY A 340 8.39 22.42 20.49
CA GLY A 340 8.42 20.99 20.77
C GLY A 340 7.15 20.22 20.38
N GLU A 341 6.08 20.91 20.03
CA GLU A 341 4.83 20.30 19.57
C GLU A 341 4.89 20.04 18.06
N LYS A 342 4.89 18.77 17.66
CA LYS A 342 4.96 18.39 16.24
C LYS A 342 3.77 18.90 15.44
N ALA A 343 4.03 19.32 14.21
CA ALA A 343 2.99 19.71 13.25
C ALA A 343 2.40 18.50 12.48
N LEU A 344 3.00 17.32 12.64
CA LEU A 344 2.53 16.09 11.98
C LEU A 344 2.34 14.99 13.02
N SER A 345 1.24 14.26 12.88
CA SER A 345 0.93 13.03 13.61
C SER A 345 0.38 11.98 12.66
N MET A 346 0.61 10.69 12.95
CA MET A 346 0.00 9.61 12.16
C MET A 346 -1.46 9.43 12.58
N ARG A 347 -2.36 9.34 11.59
CA ARG A 347 -3.81 9.14 11.76
C ARG A 347 -4.32 8.10 10.77
N PRO A 348 -5.43 7.40 11.06
CA PRO A 348 -6.04 6.46 10.13
C PRO A 348 -6.25 7.08 8.74
N LEU A 349 -5.99 6.30 7.69
CA LEU A 349 -6.13 6.74 6.30
C LEU A 349 -7.54 7.28 6.01
N ASP A 350 -8.57 6.58 6.48
CA ASP A 350 -9.97 6.93 6.22
C ASP A 350 -10.33 8.33 6.75
N GLU A 351 -9.72 8.76 7.85
CA GLU A 351 -9.90 10.11 8.41
C GLU A 351 -9.21 11.20 7.59
N GLN A 352 -8.29 10.82 6.69
CA GLN A 352 -7.43 11.76 5.95
C GLN A 352 -7.69 11.75 4.44
N LEU A 353 -8.72 11.08 3.95
CA LEU A 353 -9.03 10.99 2.51
C LEU A 353 -9.29 12.36 1.86
N ALA A 354 -9.86 13.30 2.59
CA ALA A 354 -10.09 14.67 2.11
C ALA A 354 -8.79 15.42 1.76
N GLU A 355 -7.65 15.04 2.32
CA GLU A 355 -6.33 15.61 1.95
C GLU A 355 -5.96 15.29 0.50
N GLN A 356 -6.50 14.22 -0.09
CA GLN A 356 -6.25 13.89 -1.48
C GLN A 356 -6.79 14.94 -2.44
N GLU A 357 -7.94 15.54 -2.14
CA GLU A 357 -8.51 16.62 -2.96
C GLU A 357 -7.64 17.88 -2.90
N VAL A 358 -7.13 18.21 -1.71
CA VAL A 358 -6.18 19.34 -1.54
C VAL A 358 -4.91 19.11 -2.32
N PHE A 359 -4.37 17.88 -2.27
CA PHE A 359 -3.17 17.53 -3.04
C PHE A 359 -3.43 17.60 -4.55
N ASN A 360 -4.54 17.05 -5.03
CA ASN A 360 -4.90 17.08 -6.44
C ASN A 360 -5.09 18.52 -6.95
N TYR A 361 -5.75 19.37 -6.16
CA TYR A 361 -5.88 20.80 -6.49
C TYR A 361 -4.50 21.48 -6.58
N ALA A 362 -3.61 21.22 -5.61
CA ALA A 362 -2.27 21.78 -5.61
C ALA A 362 -1.46 21.43 -6.88
N LEU A 363 -1.69 20.25 -7.45
CA LEU A 363 -1.05 19.84 -8.71
C LEU A 363 -1.52 20.67 -9.93
N THR A 364 -2.66 21.35 -9.86
CA THR A 364 -3.17 22.20 -10.94
C THR A 364 -2.57 23.61 -10.94
N LEU A 365 -1.96 24.02 -9.83
CA LEU A 365 -1.43 25.37 -9.67
C LEU A 365 -0.17 25.56 -10.52
N ALA A 366 -0.07 26.76 -11.10
CA ALA A 366 1.12 27.15 -11.84
C ALA A 366 2.34 27.31 -10.92
N ASP A 367 3.50 27.06 -11.46
CA ASP A 367 4.76 27.38 -10.80
C ASP A 367 4.91 28.89 -10.62
N LYS A 368 5.55 29.31 -9.54
CA LYS A 368 5.69 30.72 -9.15
C LYS A 368 7.15 31.11 -9.05
N PRO A 369 7.72 31.83 -10.06
CA PRO A 369 9.11 32.28 -10.05
C PRO A 369 9.49 33.03 -8.78
N GLU A 370 8.58 33.85 -8.25
CA GLU A 370 8.80 34.65 -7.03
C GLU A 370 9.01 33.80 -5.78
N VAL A 371 8.46 32.58 -5.75
CA VAL A 371 8.71 31.59 -4.67
C VAL A 371 10.15 31.10 -4.73
N HIS A 372 10.65 30.79 -5.93
CA HIS A 372 12.03 30.33 -6.15
C HIS A 372 13.06 31.44 -5.96
N GLU A 373 12.72 32.69 -6.29
CA GLU A 373 13.56 33.84 -5.98
C GLU A 373 13.71 34.06 -4.48
N LYS A 374 12.59 33.88 -3.74
CA LYS A 374 12.57 34.07 -2.30
C LYS A 374 13.25 32.92 -1.56
N PHE A 375 12.96 31.67 -1.94
CA PHE A 375 13.48 30.46 -1.28
C PHE A 375 14.43 29.75 -2.22
N LYS A 376 15.72 30.00 -2.02
CA LYS A 376 16.78 29.44 -2.89
C LYS A 376 16.73 27.91 -2.91
N GLU A 377 16.77 27.31 -4.08
CA GLU A 377 16.75 25.86 -4.31
C GLU A 377 17.95 25.12 -3.68
N THR A 378 19.00 25.84 -3.35
CA THR A 378 20.18 25.32 -2.63
C THR A 378 19.94 25.09 -1.12
N THR A 379 18.75 25.43 -0.63
CA THR A 379 18.34 25.18 0.76
C THR A 379 17.31 24.06 0.83
N VAL A 380 17.23 23.37 1.98
CA VAL A 380 16.20 22.32 2.20
C VAL A 380 14.80 22.88 1.96
N LYS A 381 14.49 24.05 2.50
CA LYS A 381 13.17 24.67 2.33
C LYS A 381 12.88 24.99 0.86
N GLY A 382 13.80 25.62 0.16
CA GLY A 382 13.60 26.09 -1.22
C GLY A 382 13.54 24.94 -2.23
N SER A 383 14.38 23.92 -2.09
CA SER A 383 14.37 22.75 -2.97
C SER A 383 13.02 22.04 -3.03
N GLN A 384 12.26 22.08 -1.92
CA GLN A 384 10.99 21.36 -1.83
C GLN A 384 9.81 22.11 -2.46
N PHE A 385 9.98 23.36 -2.89
CA PHE A 385 8.99 24.04 -3.74
C PHE A 385 9.13 23.66 -5.23
N LYS A 386 10.27 23.06 -5.63
CA LYS A 386 10.45 22.51 -6.97
C LYS A 386 9.64 21.22 -7.13
N GLN A 387 9.03 21.04 -8.31
CA GLN A 387 8.33 19.82 -8.64
C GLN A 387 9.28 18.61 -8.59
N PRO A 388 8.98 17.56 -7.84
CA PRO A 388 9.73 16.31 -7.94
C PRO A 388 9.41 15.63 -9.27
N LEU A 389 10.44 15.17 -9.99
CA LEU A 389 10.28 14.37 -11.20
C LEU A 389 10.54 12.87 -10.95
N LEU A 390 10.57 12.49 -9.69
CA LEU A 390 10.44 11.12 -9.19
C LEU A 390 9.39 11.13 -8.09
N GLU A 391 8.29 10.42 -8.30
CA GLU A 391 7.14 10.41 -7.39
C GLU A 391 6.45 9.05 -7.36
N PHE A 392 5.81 8.71 -6.25
CA PHE A 392 4.96 7.53 -6.06
C PHE A 392 5.62 6.20 -6.47
N SER A 393 6.94 6.09 -6.29
CA SER A 393 7.71 4.90 -6.66
C SER A 393 7.29 3.66 -5.85
N GLY A 394 7.56 2.47 -6.41
CA GLY A 394 7.38 1.18 -5.73
C GLY A 394 8.43 0.85 -4.66
N ALA A 395 9.22 1.84 -4.21
CA ALA A 395 10.25 1.65 -3.20
C ALA A 395 9.69 1.27 -1.82
N CYS A 396 10.55 0.82 -0.93
CA CYS A 396 10.18 0.47 0.45
C CYS A 396 9.56 1.66 1.20
N ALA A 397 8.66 1.37 2.12
CA ALA A 397 8.22 2.36 3.12
C ALA A 397 9.45 2.86 3.92
N GLY A 398 9.69 4.18 3.92
CA GLY A 398 10.86 4.75 4.57
C GLY A 398 12.20 4.51 3.84
N CYS A 399 12.17 4.26 2.52
CA CYS A 399 13.37 4.11 1.70
C CYS A 399 14.33 5.28 1.93
N GLY A 400 15.62 4.99 2.17
CA GLY A 400 16.65 6.00 2.36
C GLY A 400 17.29 6.47 1.04
N GLU A 401 17.05 5.81 -0.08
CA GLU A 401 17.63 6.13 -1.39
C GLU A 401 16.77 7.12 -2.18
N THR A 402 15.46 6.90 -2.24
CA THR A 402 14.56 7.69 -3.09
C THR A 402 14.45 9.18 -2.71
N PRO A 403 14.65 9.64 -1.45
CA PRO A 403 14.75 11.07 -1.16
C PRO A 403 15.88 11.77 -1.88
N TYR A 404 17.05 11.10 -2.04
CA TYR A 404 18.19 11.65 -2.81
C TYR A 404 17.87 11.71 -4.29
N ALA A 405 17.35 10.60 -4.86
CA ALA A 405 16.94 10.58 -6.27
C ALA A 405 15.88 11.65 -6.57
N LYS A 406 14.89 11.81 -5.69
CA LYS A 406 13.89 12.87 -5.77
C LYS A 406 14.54 14.27 -5.77
N LEU A 407 15.43 14.54 -4.82
CA LEU A 407 16.10 15.84 -4.72
C LEU A 407 16.92 16.15 -5.99
N ILE A 408 17.64 15.17 -6.51
CA ILE A 408 18.40 15.33 -7.75
C ILE A 408 17.45 15.68 -8.92
N THR A 409 16.30 15.02 -9.02
CA THR A 409 15.29 15.34 -10.04
C THR A 409 14.68 16.72 -9.84
N GLN A 410 14.49 17.19 -8.61
CA GLN A 410 14.00 18.55 -8.33
C GLN A 410 14.98 19.64 -8.77
N LEU A 411 16.29 19.38 -8.69
CA LEU A 411 17.35 20.34 -9.01
C LEU A 411 17.80 20.29 -10.47
N PHE A 412 17.79 19.09 -11.08
CA PHE A 412 18.43 18.85 -12.38
C PHE A 412 17.58 18.03 -13.35
N GLY A 413 16.38 17.58 -12.96
CA GLY A 413 15.61 16.55 -13.67
C GLY A 413 15.27 16.88 -15.12
N ASP A 414 15.06 18.16 -15.44
CA ASP A 414 14.81 18.67 -16.79
C ASP A 414 16.03 18.53 -17.76
N ARG A 415 17.20 18.19 -17.21
CA ARG A 415 18.48 18.04 -17.94
C ARG A 415 19.16 16.70 -17.69
N MET A 416 18.45 15.76 -17.07
CA MET A 416 19.06 14.48 -16.68
C MET A 416 18.77 13.39 -17.69
N TYR A 417 19.79 12.60 -17.96
CA TYR A 417 19.65 11.24 -18.49
C TYR A 417 19.94 10.26 -17.38
N ILE A 418 19.06 9.28 -17.19
CA ILE A 418 19.14 8.31 -16.09
C ILE A 418 19.35 6.93 -16.67
N ALA A 419 20.44 6.29 -16.28
CA ALA A 419 20.71 4.88 -16.57
C ALA A 419 20.94 4.12 -15.26
N ASN A 420 20.18 3.06 -15.05
CA ASN A 420 20.25 2.25 -13.83
C ASN A 420 20.94 0.92 -14.09
N ALA A 421 21.87 0.55 -13.23
CA ALA A 421 22.32 -0.83 -13.11
C ALA A 421 21.30 -1.65 -12.30
N THR A 422 21.42 -2.99 -12.33
CA THR A 422 20.58 -3.88 -11.56
C THR A 422 20.75 -3.60 -10.06
N GLY A 423 19.65 -3.31 -9.38
CA GLY A 423 19.58 -2.98 -7.96
C GLY A 423 18.24 -2.40 -7.58
N CYS A 424 18.15 -1.73 -6.43
CA CYS A 424 16.89 -1.12 -5.98
C CYS A 424 16.39 -0.07 -6.96
N SER A 425 17.27 0.78 -7.50
CA SER A 425 16.87 1.87 -8.40
C SER A 425 16.31 1.37 -9.74
N SER A 426 16.80 0.25 -10.26
CA SER A 426 16.22 -0.37 -11.46
C SER A 426 14.86 -1.00 -11.16
N ILE A 427 14.67 -1.53 -9.94
CA ILE A 427 13.41 -2.16 -9.54
C ILE A 427 12.32 -1.10 -9.32
N TRP A 428 12.54 -0.12 -8.44
CA TRP A 428 11.49 0.88 -8.18
C TRP A 428 11.38 1.94 -9.29
N GLY A 429 12.38 2.08 -10.15
CA GLY A 429 12.37 3.02 -11.28
C GLY A 429 11.89 2.44 -12.61
N GLY A 430 11.92 1.10 -12.76
CA GLY A 430 11.55 0.39 -13.99
C GLY A 430 10.54 -0.73 -13.80
N SER A 431 9.66 -0.63 -12.82
CA SER A 431 8.59 -1.62 -12.56
C SER A 431 7.43 -1.45 -13.55
N ALA A 432 7.67 -1.77 -14.83
CA ALA A 432 6.60 -1.75 -15.81
C ALA A 432 5.37 -2.58 -15.32
N PRO A 433 4.16 -2.11 -15.61
CA PRO A 433 3.76 -0.98 -16.44
C PRO A 433 3.80 0.40 -15.76
N SER A 434 4.25 0.51 -14.52
CA SER A 434 4.28 1.78 -13.75
C SER A 434 5.65 2.47 -13.86
N THR A 435 5.65 3.75 -14.18
CA THR A 435 6.85 4.58 -14.27
C THR A 435 6.77 5.75 -13.27
N PRO A 436 7.63 5.78 -12.23
CA PRO A 436 7.62 6.81 -11.21
C PRO A 436 8.36 8.09 -11.62
N TYR A 437 9.22 8.01 -12.62
CA TYR A 437 9.78 9.22 -13.22
C TYR A 437 8.72 9.93 -14.05
N THR A 438 8.68 11.26 -13.95
CA THR A 438 7.73 12.12 -14.67
C THR A 438 8.45 13.30 -15.30
N THR A 439 7.74 14.05 -16.13
CA THR A 439 8.26 15.27 -16.76
C THR A 439 7.73 16.50 -16.02
N ASN A 440 8.45 17.63 -16.14
CA ASN A 440 7.91 18.89 -15.70
C ASN A 440 6.72 19.30 -16.59
N LYS A 441 5.90 20.21 -16.08
CA LYS A 441 4.71 20.71 -16.77
C LYS A 441 5.01 21.83 -17.80
N ALA A 442 6.31 22.13 -18.03
CA ALA A 442 6.73 23.17 -18.97
C ALA A 442 6.64 22.70 -20.41
#